data_4f964ac8bde22f162ef7ce98ecf59c24
#
_entry.id   4f964ac8bde22f162ef7ce98ecf59c24
#
_cell.length_a   1.000
_cell.length_b   1.000
_cell.length_c   1.000
_cell.angle_alpha   90.00
_cell.angle_beta   90.00
_cell.angle_gamma   90.00
#
_symmetry.space_group_name_H-M   'P 1'
#
loop_
_entity.id
_entity.type
_entity.pdbx_description
1 polymer ?
#
loop_
_entity_poly.entity_id
_entity_poly.type
_entity_poly.pdbx_seq_one_letter_code
_entity_poly.pdbx_strand_id
1 'polypeptide(L)'
;MPDLTLKAALSRAIDPFFECGCDAALDLPRFLGIRSEGTVTTTQRTTLPETQDARITDDALRKLDAVWRASNYLSVGQIYLLDNPLLREPLDRAHIKPRLLGHWGTTPGLNFLYVHLNRIIKKYDLDMIYVTGPGHGGPALVAQAWLEGTYSEVYPNVSQDAEGMQRLFKQFSFPGGIPSHVAPETPGSIHEGGELGYSLSHAFGAAFDNPDLIVACVVGDGEAETGPLATSWHGNKFLNPATDGCVLPILHLNGYK
;
A
#
# COMPACT_ATOMS: atom_id res chain seq x y z
N MET A 1 -1.38 32.51 4.19
CA MET A 1 0.00 32.05 4.18
C MET A 1 0.12 30.63 4.77
N PRO A 2 -0.24 29.59 4.05
CA PRO A 2 0.11 28.20 4.43
C PRO A 2 1.11 27.55 3.46
N ASP A 3 1.68 28.31 2.53
CA ASP A 3 2.24 27.76 1.28
C ASP A 3 3.71 27.33 1.35
N LEU A 4 4.49 27.86 2.23
CA LEU A 4 5.95 27.57 2.32
C LEU A 4 6.28 26.27 3.07
N THR A 5 5.44 25.84 3.97
CA THR A 5 5.65 24.64 4.80
C THR A 5 5.31 23.35 4.05
N LEU A 6 4.25 23.36 3.26
CA LEU A 6 3.87 22.19 2.46
C LEU A 6 4.85 21.97 1.31
N LYS A 7 5.21 23.04 0.59
CA LYS A 7 6.19 23.00 -0.52
C LYS A 7 7.58 22.54 -0.04
N ALA A 8 8.06 23.06 1.09
CA ALA A 8 9.34 22.65 1.66
C ALA A 8 9.31 21.25 2.29
N ALA A 9 8.16 20.79 2.76
CA ALA A 9 7.99 19.43 3.24
C ALA A 9 7.93 18.44 2.07
N LEU A 10 7.26 18.83 0.98
CA LEU A 10 7.14 18.03 -0.24
C LEU A 10 8.48 17.91 -0.98
N SER A 11 9.21 19.02 -1.17
CA SER A 11 10.55 18.99 -1.73
C SER A 11 11.47 18.09 -0.90
N ARG A 12 11.50 18.25 0.43
CA ARG A 12 12.30 17.40 1.32
C ARG A 12 11.87 15.93 1.36
N ALA A 13 10.63 15.61 1.01
CA ALA A 13 10.15 14.23 0.94
C ALA A 13 10.47 13.57 -0.41
N ILE A 14 10.55 14.36 -1.48
CA ILE A 14 10.67 13.88 -2.86
C ILE A 14 12.12 13.99 -3.37
N ASP A 15 12.85 15.07 -3.07
CA ASP A 15 14.23 15.28 -3.54
C ASP A 15 15.19 14.14 -3.14
N PRO A 16 15.19 13.58 -1.91
CA PRO A 16 16.02 12.44 -1.58
C PRO A 16 15.66 11.15 -2.32
N PHE A 17 14.42 11.06 -2.83
CA PHE A 17 13.94 9.89 -3.57
C PHE A 17 14.46 9.89 -5.01
N PHE A 18 14.61 11.07 -5.61
CA PHE A 18 15.15 11.21 -6.96
C PHE A 18 16.68 11.36 -7.00
N GLU A 19 17.31 11.83 -5.92
CA GLU A 19 18.78 11.94 -5.82
C GLU A 19 19.46 10.67 -5.32
N CYS A 20 18.78 9.89 -4.48
CA CYS A 20 19.24 8.58 -4.08
C CYS A 20 18.71 7.59 -5.10
N GLY A 21 19.58 7.11 -6.00
CA GLY A 21 19.31 5.90 -6.77
C GLY A 21 19.07 4.76 -5.78
N CYS A 22 17.89 4.77 -5.17
CA CYS A 22 17.48 3.71 -4.28
C CYS A 22 17.23 2.47 -5.14
N ASP A 23 18.23 1.60 -5.23
CA ASP A 23 18.11 0.18 -5.52
C ASP A 23 17.23 -0.50 -4.42
N ALA A 24 16.08 0.07 -4.15
CA ALA A 24 15.01 -0.54 -3.40
C ALA A 24 14.03 -1.18 -4.39
N ALA A 25 14.58 -1.86 -5.41
CA ALA A 25 13.81 -2.85 -6.12
C ALA A 25 13.37 -3.88 -5.07
N LEU A 26 12.11 -3.79 -4.67
CA LEU A 26 11.46 -4.87 -3.95
C LEU A 26 11.53 -6.10 -4.84
N ASP A 27 11.94 -7.21 -4.26
CA ASP A 27 11.88 -8.48 -4.95
C ASP A 27 10.41 -8.83 -5.18
N LEU A 28 9.90 -8.42 -6.33
CA LEU A 28 8.51 -8.53 -6.76
C LEU A 28 7.94 -9.95 -6.61
N PRO A 29 8.68 -11.03 -6.98
CA PRO A 29 8.22 -12.39 -6.80
C PRO A 29 7.86 -12.72 -5.34
N ARG A 30 8.56 -12.14 -4.38
CA ARG A 30 8.30 -12.33 -2.94
C ARG A 30 7.06 -11.59 -2.45
N PHE A 31 6.83 -10.39 -2.96
CA PHE A 31 5.66 -9.60 -2.59
C PHE A 31 4.35 -10.20 -3.12
N LEU A 32 4.41 -10.83 -4.30
CA LEU A 32 3.26 -11.50 -4.92
C LEU A 32 3.11 -12.98 -4.54
N GLY A 33 3.96 -13.52 -3.67
CA GLY A 33 3.96 -14.94 -3.32
C GLY A 33 4.38 -15.87 -4.47
N ILE A 34 5.01 -15.34 -5.52
CA ILE A 34 5.47 -16.10 -6.69
C ILE A 34 6.89 -16.60 -6.39
N ARG A 35 7.02 -17.87 -6.05
CA ARG A 35 8.34 -18.53 -5.97
C ARG A 35 8.80 -18.92 -7.37
N SER A 36 10.04 -18.53 -7.73
CA SER A 36 10.77 -19.20 -8.80
C SER A 36 11.02 -20.67 -8.37
N GLU A 37 10.71 -21.62 -9.23
CA GLU A 37 10.87 -23.06 -8.95
C GLU A 37 12.28 -23.38 -8.44
N GLY A 38 12.40 -23.58 -7.14
CA GLY A 38 13.61 -24.00 -6.44
C GLY A 38 13.23 -25.05 -5.40
N THR A 39 13.86 -26.19 -5.51
CA THR A 39 13.83 -27.42 -4.72
C THR A 39 13.32 -27.24 -3.28
N VAL A 40 12.27 -27.98 -2.93
CA VAL A 40 11.71 -28.08 -1.58
C VAL A 40 12.80 -28.60 -0.63
N THR A 41 13.42 -27.71 0.13
CA THR A 41 14.25 -28.06 1.26
C THR A 41 13.40 -27.90 2.51
N THR A 42 13.24 -28.98 3.25
CA THR A 42 12.51 -29.02 4.53
C THR A 42 13.05 -27.90 5.46
N THR A 43 12.27 -26.85 5.61
CA THR A 43 12.67 -25.68 6.42
C THR A 43 12.57 -26.07 7.90
N GLN A 44 13.70 -26.13 8.60
CA GLN A 44 13.72 -26.17 10.04
C GLN A 44 13.02 -24.91 10.56
N ARG A 45 12.08 -25.09 11.47
CA ARG A 45 11.38 -24.02 12.19
C ARG A 45 12.42 -23.13 12.84
N THR A 46 12.67 -21.97 12.24
CA THR A 46 13.60 -20.97 12.81
C THR A 46 12.93 -20.42 14.07
N THR A 47 13.45 -20.75 15.24
CA THR A 47 13.08 -20.04 16.47
C THR A 47 13.44 -18.57 16.29
N LEU A 48 12.48 -17.66 16.48
CA LEU A 48 12.73 -16.23 16.43
C LEU A 48 13.89 -15.90 17.36
N PRO A 49 14.92 -15.16 16.91
CA PRO A 49 16.01 -14.77 17.78
C PRO A 49 15.48 -13.98 18.95
N GLU A 50 15.93 -14.32 20.16
CA GLU A 50 15.64 -13.57 21.38
C GLU A 50 15.89 -12.08 21.13
N THR A 51 14.99 -11.26 21.63
CA THR A 51 14.85 -9.84 21.45
C THR A 51 16.16 -9.06 21.67
N GLN A 52 17.03 -8.97 20.68
CA GLN A 52 18.00 -7.91 20.60
C GLN A 52 17.28 -6.65 20.10
N ASP A 53 17.22 -5.69 20.98
CA ASP A 53 16.68 -4.34 20.84
C ASP A 53 15.62 -4.14 19.74
N ALA A 54 14.35 -4.30 20.13
CA ALA A 54 13.19 -4.12 19.22
C ALA A 54 13.00 -2.67 18.77
N ARG A 55 13.91 -1.75 19.17
CA ARG A 55 13.81 -0.33 18.86
C ARG A 55 14.17 -0.07 17.40
N ILE A 56 13.37 0.77 16.78
CA ILE A 56 13.67 1.31 15.45
C ILE A 56 14.79 2.34 15.63
N THR A 57 15.86 2.24 14.85
CA THR A 57 16.92 3.25 14.86
C THR A 57 16.44 4.57 14.26
N ASP A 58 17.05 5.68 14.65
CA ASP A 58 16.68 7.01 14.11
C ASP A 58 16.85 7.08 12.59
N ASP A 59 17.82 6.38 12.03
CA ASP A 59 18.01 6.30 10.58
C ASP A 59 16.86 5.53 9.91
N ALA A 60 16.49 4.39 10.44
CA ALA A 60 15.34 3.62 9.94
C ALA A 60 14.04 4.42 10.06
N LEU A 61 13.86 5.16 11.17
CA LEU A 61 12.69 6.01 11.37
C LEU A 61 12.62 7.13 10.33
N ARG A 62 13.75 7.80 10.04
CA ARG A 62 13.80 8.82 8.98
C ARG A 62 13.44 8.26 7.60
N LYS A 63 13.93 7.06 7.27
CA LYS A 63 13.60 6.39 5.99
C LYS A 63 12.11 6.02 5.91
N LEU A 64 11.54 5.47 6.98
CA LEU A 64 10.12 5.16 7.04
C LEU A 64 9.26 6.43 6.89
N ASP A 65 9.61 7.52 7.58
CA ASP A 65 8.92 8.81 7.48
C ASP A 65 9.00 9.38 6.05
N ALA A 66 10.16 9.28 5.40
CA ALA A 66 10.33 9.73 4.02
C ALA A 66 9.42 8.97 3.04
N VAL A 67 9.37 7.64 3.11
CA VAL A 67 8.50 6.82 2.25
C VAL A 67 7.02 7.10 2.55
N TRP A 68 6.65 7.19 3.83
CA TRP A 68 5.28 7.52 4.23
C TRP A 68 4.84 8.90 3.70
N ARG A 69 5.68 9.91 3.77
CA ARG A 69 5.38 11.24 3.23
C ARG A 69 5.27 11.23 1.71
N ALA A 70 6.19 10.54 1.02
CA ALA A 70 6.15 10.41 -0.44
C ALA A 70 4.85 9.73 -0.89
N SER A 71 4.48 8.61 -0.27
CA SER A 71 3.23 7.91 -0.59
C SER A 71 1.98 8.75 -0.29
N ASN A 72 1.99 9.52 0.80
CA ASN A 72 0.91 10.46 1.10
C ASN A 72 0.81 11.57 0.05
N TYR A 73 1.93 12.11 -0.41
CA TYR A 73 1.93 13.10 -1.49
C TYR A 73 1.38 12.54 -2.79
N LEU A 74 1.85 11.37 -3.19
CA LEU A 74 1.35 10.68 -4.39
C LEU A 74 -0.16 10.40 -4.28
N SER A 75 -0.64 10.06 -3.11
CA SER A 75 -2.06 9.81 -2.86
C SER A 75 -2.89 11.10 -3.00
N VAL A 76 -2.41 12.20 -2.43
CA VAL A 76 -3.04 13.53 -2.57
C VAL A 76 -3.03 13.97 -4.03
N GLY A 77 -1.89 13.82 -4.71
CA GLY A 77 -1.75 14.17 -6.12
C GLY A 77 -2.75 13.44 -7.01
N GLN A 78 -2.95 12.13 -6.78
CA GLN A 78 -3.95 11.34 -7.49
C GLN A 78 -5.37 11.89 -7.33
N ILE A 79 -5.74 12.34 -6.14
CA ILE A 79 -7.07 12.87 -5.87
C ILE A 79 -7.28 14.26 -6.48
N TYR A 80 -6.29 15.15 -6.37
CA TYR A 80 -6.49 16.57 -6.57
C TYR A 80 -5.80 17.14 -7.81
N LEU A 81 -4.62 16.62 -8.23
CA LEU A 81 -3.82 17.25 -9.24
C LEU A 81 -4.08 16.69 -10.64
N LEU A 82 -4.26 17.61 -11.60
CA LEU A 82 -4.32 17.34 -13.02
C LEU A 82 -2.97 17.59 -13.70
N ASP A 83 -2.24 18.58 -13.20
CA ASP A 83 -0.96 19.03 -13.75
C ASP A 83 -0.02 19.54 -12.64
N ASN A 84 1.23 19.91 -13.01
CA ASN A 84 2.24 20.42 -12.08
C ASN A 84 2.56 19.45 -10.93
N PRO A 85 2.86 18.17 -11.20
CA PRO A 85 2.94 17.12 -10.19
C PRO A 85 4.08 17.32 -9.17
N LEU A 86 5.11 18.11 -9.51
CA LEU A 86 6.23 18.44 -8.64
C LEU A 86 6.15 19.85 -8.04
N LEU A 87 5.02 20.56 -8.23
CA LEU A 87 4.81 21.93 -7.76
C LEU A 87 5.96 22.88 -8.12
N ARG A 88 6.50 22.74 -9.32
CA ARG A 88 7.60 23.59 -9.83
C ARG A 88 7.17 25.03 -10.03
N GLU A 89 5.90 25.24 -10.29
CA GLU A 89 5.24 26.54 -10.39
C GLU A 89 4.26 26.73 -9.23
N PRO A 90 3.89 27.96 -8.90
CA PRO A 90 2.80 28.22 -7.94
C PRO A 90 1.53 27.49 -8.35
N LEU A 91 0.84 26.91 -7.37
CA LEU A 91 -0.38 26.18 -7.64
C LEU A 91 -1.47 27.11 -8.19
N ASP A 92 -2.00 26.76 -9.35
CA ASP A 92 -3.11 27.44 -10.03
C ASP A 92 -4.33 26.54 -10.12
N ARG A 93 -5.49 27.14 -10.35
CA ARG A 93 -6.75 26.40 -10.50
C ARG A 93 -6.71 25.43 -11.70
N ALA A 94 -5.97 25.75 -12.76
CA ALA A 94 -5.80 24.87 -13.90
C ALA A 94 -5.06 23.57 -13.57
N HIS A 95 -4.25 23.57 -12.52
CA HIS A 95 -3.56 22.38 -12.04
C HIS A 95 -4.44 21.42 -11.25
N ILE A 96 -5.66 21.86 -10.86
CA ILE A 96 -6.59 21.08 -10.04
C ILE A 96 -7.60 20.39 -10.93
N LYS A 97 -7.94 19.15 -10.61
CA LYS A 97 -8.98 18.39 -11.31
C LYS A 97 -10.32 19.12 -11.23
N PRO A 98 -11.08 19.20 -12.32
CA PRO A 98 -12.40 19.85 -12.33
C PRO A 98 -13.42 19.10 -11.47
N ARG A 99 -13.21 17.79 -11.26
CA ARG A 99 -14.03 16.94 -10.39
C ARG A 99 -13.09 16.17 -9.46
N LEU A 100 -13.25 16.42 -8.17
CA LEU A 100 -12.47 15.78 -7.12
C LEU A 100 -13.18 14.51 -6.68
N LEU A 101 -12.55 13.37 -6.91
CA LEU A 101 -13.05 12.06 -6.51
C LEU A 101 -11.90 11.30 -5.82
N GLY A 102 -12.23 10.67 -4.70
CA GLY A 102 -11.29 9.92 -3.86
C GLY A 102 -11.39 10.34 -2.41
N HIS A 103 -10.83 9.52 -1.53
CA HIS A 103 -10.93 9.72 -0.10
C HIS A 103 -9.54 9.82 0.52
N TRP A 104 -9.29 10.94 1.18
CA TRP A 104 -8.03 11.17 1.88
C TRP A 104 -8.02 10.55 3.29
N GLY A 105 -9.15 10.54 4.00
CA GLY A 105 -9.23 10.26 5.43
C GLY A 105 -8.60 8.95 5.89
N THR A 106 -8.71 7.88 5.12
CA THR A 106 -8.12 6.57 5.43
C THR A 106 -6.70 6.39 4.88
N THR A 107 -6.33 7.16 3.86
CA THR A 107 -5.11 6.99 3.08
C THR A 107 -3.82 7.09 3.92
N PRO A 108 -3.64 8.08 4.80
CA PRO A 108 -2.41 8.20 5.59
C PRO A 108 -2.17 6.99 6.51
N GLY A 109 -3.22 6.42 7.08
CA GLY A 109 -3.13 5.24 7.91
C GLY A 109 -2.79 3.98 7.11
N LEU A 110 -3.37 3.81 5.93
CA LEU A 110 -3.03 2.72 5.02
C LEU A 110 -1.56 2.79 4.59
N ASN A 111 -1.09 3.97 4.21
CA ASN A 111 0.32 4.19 3.89
C ASN A 111 1.25 3.91 5.08
N PHE A 112 0.85 4.30 6.29
CA PHE A 112 1.61 4.04 7.50
C PHE A 112 1.75 2.53 7.77
N LEU A 113 0.65 1.81 7.71
CA LEU A 113 0.65 0.34 7.89
C LEU A 113 1.52 -0.34 6.83
N TYR A 114 1.37 0.04 5.57
CA TYR A 114 2.15 -0.53 4.47
C TYR A 114 3.66 -0.38 4.69
N VAL A 115 4.12 0.83 5.00
CA VAL A 115 5.54 1.13 5.22
C VAL A 115 6.10 0.31 6.39
N HIS A 116 5.34 0.16 7.48
CA HIS A 116 5.78 -0.63 8.63
C HIS A 116 5.75 -2.12 8.37
N LEU A 117 4.75 -2.65 7.67
CA LEU A 117 4.69 -4.06 7.27
C LEU A 117 5.84 -4.40 6.31
N ASN A 118 6.11 -3.53 5.33
CA ASN A 118 7.23 -3.70 4.41
C ASN A 118 8.59 -3.77 5.16
N ARG A 119 8.79 -2.93 6.18
CA ARG A 119 9.96 -3.04 7.06
C ARG A 119 10.07 -4.42 7.73
N ILE A 120 8.95 -4.96 8.19
CA ILE A 120 8.92 -6.26 8.86
C ILE A 120 9.18 -7.39 7.85
N ILE A 121 8.56 -7.33 6.68
CA ILE A 121 8.81 -8.25 5.57
C ILE A 121 10.31 -8.33 5.28
N LYS A 122 10.95 -7.18 5.06
CA LYS A 122 12.40 -7.12 4.74
C LYS A 122 13.28 -7.58 5.90
N LYS A 123 12.91 -7.29 7.15
CA LYS A 123 13.71 -7.66 8.33
C LYS A 123 13.70 -9.16 8.59
N TYR A 124 12.58 -9.82 8.39
CA TYR A 124 12.35 -11.21 8.77
C TYR A 124 12.19 -12.15 7.57
N ASP A 125 12.32 -11.62 6.35
CA ASP A 125 12.18 -12.37 5.11
C ASP A 125 10.82 -13.08 4.99
N LEU A 126 9.74 -12.33 5.22
CA LEU A 126 8.38 -12.87 5.30
C LEU A 126 7.69 -12.89 3.93
N ASP A 127 6.94 -13.94 3.67
CA ASP A 127 5.94 -13.96 2.61
C ASP A 127 4.66 -13.31 3.15
N MET A 128 4.28 -12.15 2.60
CA MET A 128 3.12 -11.40 3.09
C MET A 128 2.30 -10.78 1.96
N ILE A 129 0.98 -10.87 2.09
CA ILE A 129 0.01 -10.13 1.27
C ILE A 129 -0.62 -9.03 2.12
N TYR A 130 -0.84 -7.85 1.54
CA TYR A 130 -1.49 -6.72 2.17
C TYR A 130 -2.87 -6.46 1.53
N VAL A 131 -3.94 -6.70 2.29
CA VAL A 131 -5.33 -6.50 1.86
C VAL A 131 -5.90 -5.26 2.52
N THR A 132 -6.44 -4.34 1.74
CA THR A 132 -7.03 -3.08 2.22
C THR A 132 -8.55 -3.14 2.18
N GLY A 133 -9.18 -3.41 3.32
CA GLY A 133 -10.63 -3.42 3.47
C GLY A 133 -11.28 -2.06 3.21
N PRO A 134 -10.76 -0.93 3.76
CA PRO A 134 -11.24 0.39 3.38
C PRO A 134 -10.83 0.73 1.93
N GLY A 135 -11.49 0.11 0.96
CA GLY A 135 -11.17 0.17 -0.46
C GLY A 135 -11.17 1.57 -1.07
N HIS A 136 -11.88 2.52 -0.45
CA HIS A 136 -11.83 3.93 -0.80
C HIS A 136 -10.44 4.56 -0.57
N GLY A 137 -9.54 3.89 0.11
CA GLY A 137 -8.12 4.23 0.24
C GLY A 137 -7.25 3.78 -0.94
N GLY A 138 -7.84 3.41 -2.08
CA GLY A 138 -7.13 3.00 -3.30
C GLY A 138 -5.92 3.85 -3.70
N PRO A 139 -5.94 5.20 -3.53
CA PRO A 139 -4.77 6.02 -3.79
C PRO A 139 -3.51 5.59 -3.04
N ALA A 140 -3.64 5.03 -1.84
CA ALA A 140 -2.51 4.53 -1.07
C ALA A 140 -1.84 3.34 -1.77
N LEU A 141 -2.62 2.35 -2.21
CA LEU A 141 -2.09 1.17 -2.90
C LEU A 141 -1.40 1.54 -4.21
N VAL A 142 -2.04 2.38 -5.01
CA VAL A 142 -1.48 2.87 -6.28
C VAL A 142 -0.18 3.64 -6.03
N ALA A 143 -0.12 4.48 -5.00
CA ALA A 143 1.08 5.22 -4.62
C ALA A 143 2.23 4.28 -4.25
N GLN A 144 1.96 3.26 -3.44
CA GLN A 144 2.98 2.28 -3.04
C GLN A 144 3.47 1.45 -4.22
N ALA A 145 2.56 0.91 -5.06
CA ALA A 145 2.93 0.15 -6.24
C ALA A 145 3.79 0.98 -7.23
N TRP A 146 3.51 2.29 -7.35
CA TRP A 146 4.32 3.18 -8.17
C TRP A 146 5.69 3.46 -7.55
N LEU A 147 5.77 3.71 -6.24
CA LEU A 147 7.03 3.93 -5.53
C LEU A 147 7.96 2.71 -5.61
N GLU A 148 7.40 1.52 -5.59
CA GLU A 148 8.14 0.26 -5.68
C GLU A 148 8.60 -0.08 -7.11
N GLY A 149 8.05 0.60 -8.12
CA GLY A 149 8.35 0.35 -9.52
C GLY A 149 7.39 -0.62 -10.21
N THR A 150 6.70 -1.48 -9.47
CA THR A 150 5.78 -2.49 -10.00
C THR A 150 4.74 -1.89 -10.95
N TYR A 151 4.21 -0.71 -10.61
CA TYR A 151 3.25 -0.03 -11.45
C TYR A 151 3.82 0.30 -12.83
N SER A 152 5.05 0.78 -12.87
CA SER A 152 5.75 1.16 -14.10
C SER A 152 6.22 -0.04 -14.92
N GLU A 153 6.46 -1.20 -14.29
CA GLU A 153 6.75 -2.44 -14.99
C GLU A 153 5.55 -2.93 -15.81
N VAL A 154 4.35 -2.84 -15.23
CA VAL A 154 3.11 -3.27 -15.91
C VAL A 154 2.59 -2.18 -16.85
N TYR A 155 2.73 -0.91 -16.47
CA TYR A 155 2.31 0.25 -17.25
C TYR A 155 3.50 1.19 -17.57
N PRO A 156 4.36 0.85 -18.56
CA PRO A 156 5.59 1.61 -18.82
C PRO A 156 5.39 3.08 -19.17
N ASN A 157 4.20 3.43 -19.62
CA ASN A 157 3.82 4.82 -19.87
C ASN A 157 3.61 5.65 -18.59
N VAL A 158 3.54 5.01 -17.42
CA VAL A 158 3.47 5.64 -16.11
C VAL A 158 4.80 5.42 -15.39
N SER A 159 5.86 5.98 -15.99
CA SER A 159 7.26 5.85 -15.54
C SER A 159 7.51 6.52 -14.19
N GLN A 160 8.60 6.11 -13.51
CA GLN A 160 9.04 6.72 -12.24
C GLN A 160 9.82 8.02 -12.47
N ASP A 161 9.17 9.00 -13.10
CA ASP A 161 9.67 10.34 -13.36
C ASP A 161 8.53 11.37 -13.30
N ALA A 162 8.83 12.66 -13.59
CA ALA A 162 7.84 13.73 -13.49
C ALA A 162 6.68 13.55 -14.48
N GLU A 163 6.95 13.02 -15.68
CA GLU A 163 5.92 12.78 -16.68
C GLU A 163 5.03 11.58 -16.31
N GLY A 164 5.63 10.50 -15.84
CA GLY A 164 4.88 9.34 -15.34
C GLY A 164 4.08 9.67 -14.10
N MET A 165 4.60 10.50 -13.18
CA MET A 165 3.84 11.00 -12.03
C MET A 165 2.63 11.84 -12.47
N GLN A 166 2.78 12.68 -13.48
CA GLN A 166 1.66 13.45 -14.03
C GLN A 166 0.59 12.53 -14.60
N ARG A 167 0.97 11.49 -15.33
CA ARG A 167 0.04 10.48 -15.86
C ARG A 167 -0.65 9.72 -14.75
N LEU A 168 0.11 9.32 -13.71
CA LEU A 168 -0.44 8.66 -12.51
C LEU A 168 -1.53 9.51 -11.86
N PHE A 169 -1.27 10.79 -11.65
CA PHE A 169 -2.25 11.70 -11.05
C PHE A 169 -3.46 11.89 -11.95
N LYS A 170 -3.23 12.14 -13.24
CA LYS A 170 -4.28 12.41 -14.21
C LYS A 170 -5.26 11.24 -14.37
N GLN A 171 -4.77 10.01 -14.42
CA GLN A 171 -5.60 8.83 -14.69
C GLN A 171 -6.51 8.42 -13.53
N PHE A 172 -6.16 8.79 -12.29
CA PHE A 172 -6.92 8.38 -11.11
C PHE A 172 -8.30 9.01 -11.12
N SER A 173 -9.34 8.13 -11.03
CA SER A 173 -10.74 8.53 -11.02
C SER A 173 -11.13 9.49 -12.17
N PHE A 174 -10.55 9.26 -13.34
CA PHE A 174 -10.76 10.05 -14.54
C PHE A 174 -11.25 9.14 -15.68
N PRO A 175 -12.07 9.64 -16.63
CA PRO A 175 -12.54 8.83 -17.75
C PRO A 175 -11.40 8.17 -18.52
N GLY A 176 -11.47 6.86 -18.69
CA GLY A 176 -10.43 6.05 -19.34
C GLY A 176 -9.20 5.75 -18.48
N GLY A 177 -9.22 6.14 -17.22
CA GLY A 177 -8.18 5.86 -16.24
C GLY A 177 -8.56 4.73 -15.27
N ILE A 178 -8.07 4.81 -14.04
CA ILE A 178 -8.29 3.82 -12.98
C ILE A 178 -9.39 4.28 -12.02
N PRO A 179 -10.10 3.34 -11.36
CA PRO A 179 -11.15 3.68 -10.39
C PRO A 179 -10.58 4.31 -9.12
N SER A 180 -11.47 4.94 -8.33
CA SER A 180 -11.10 5.61 -7.07
C SER A 180 -10.90 4.65 -5.90
N HIS A 181 -11.33 3.41 -6.02
CA HIS A 181 -11.22 2.36 -5.01
C HIS A 181 -10.14 1.35 -5.39
N VAL A 182 -9.74 0.55 -4.43
CA VAL A 182 -8.87 -0.61 -4.69
C VAL A 182 -9.48 -1.48 -5.78
N ALA A 183 -8.69 -1.78 -6.79
CA ALA A 183 -9.16 -2.52 -7.96
C ALA A 183 -8.04 -3.35 -8.59
N PRO A 184 -8.38 -4.40 -9.34
CA PRO A 184 -7.41 -5.31 -9.99
C PRO A 184 -6.49 -4.62 -11.00
N GLU A 185 -6.83 -3.43 -11.48
CA GLU A 185 -5.98 -2.61 -12.36
C GLU A 185 -4.70 -2.15 -11.65
N THR A 186 -4.68 -2.10 -10.32
CA THR A 186 -3.44 -1.90 -9.57
C THR A 186 -2.64 -3.19 -9.55
N PRO A 187 -1.41 -3.20 -10.09
CA PRO A 187 -0.59 -4.40 -10.17
C PRO A 187 -0.45 -5.10 -8.83
N GLY A 188 -0.68 -6.42 -8.82
CA GLY A 188 -0.63 -7.25 -7.62
C GLY A 188 -1.87 -7.20 -6.73
N SER A 189 -2.88 -6.39 -7.05
CA SER A 189 -4.13 -6.36 -6.28
C SER A 189 -4.96 -7.62 -6.53
N ILE A 190 -5.33 -8.31 -5.45
CA ILE A 190 -6.22 -9.48 -5.46
C ILE A 190 -7.61 -9.15 -4.91
N HIS A 191 -7.81 -7.93 -4.45
CA HIS A 191 -9.02 -7.48 -3.77
C HIS A 191 -9.64 -6.30 -4.52
N GLU A 192 -10.95 -6.36 -4.72
CA GLU A 192 -11.76 -5.26 -5.19
C GLU A 192 -12.43 -4.61 -3.96
N GLY A 193 -12.17 -3.31 -3.75
CA GLY A 193 -12.55 -2.60 -2.53
C GLY A 193 -13.81 -1.77 -2.62
N GLY A 194 -14.61 -1.91 -3.67
CA GLY A 194 -15.85 -1.15 -3.88
C GLY A 194 -16.95 -1.52 -2.90
N GLU A 195 -16.98 -2.76 -2.44
CA GLU A 195 -17.97 -3.26 -1.48
C GLU A 195 -17.30 -3.52 -0.13
N LEU A 196 -17.86 -2.96 0.95
CA LEU A 196 -17.36 -3.15 2.30
C LEU A 196 -17.80 -4.51 2.89
N GLY A 197 -16.89 -5.10 3.68
CA GLY A 197 -17.17 -6.30 4.47
C GLY A 197 -16.58 -7.60 3.94
N TYR A 198 -15.98 -7.60 2.75
CA TYR A 198 -15.44 -8.82 2.12
C TYR A 198 -13.94 -9.02 2.30
N SER A 199 -13.21 -8.00 2.74
CA SER A 199 -11.75 -8.04 2.85
C SER A 199 -11.24 -9.21 3.69
N LEU A 200 -11.86 -9.44 4.83
CA LEU A 200 -11.43 -10.50 5.76
C LEU A 200 -11.69 -11.91 5.20
N SER A 201 -12.79 -12.11 4.48
CA SER A 201 -13.04 -13.39 3.79
C SER A 201 -12.07 -13.64 2.64
N HIS A 202 -11.72 -12.59 1.88
CA HIS A 202 -10.66 -12.68 0.88
C HIS A 202 -9.30 -13.01 1.49
N ALA A 203 -8.98 -12.40 2.64
CA ALA A 203 -7.75 -12.69 3.35
C ALA A 203 -7.66 -14.14 3.82
N PHE A 204 -8.75 -14.69 4.37
CA PHE A 204 -8.80 -16.10 4.74
C PHE A 204 -8.68 -17.01 3.50
N GLY A 205 -9.36 -16.65 2.39
CA GLY A 205 -9.23 -17.38 1.14
C GLY A 205 -7.81 -17.41 0.59
N ALA A 206 -7.09 -16.30 0.67
CA ALA A 206 -5.69 -16.20 0.23
C ALA A 206 -4.72 -16.99 1.11
N ALA A 207 -5.07 -17.25 2.37
CA ALA A 207 -4.20 -17.96 3.32
C ALA A 207 -4.25 -19.49 3.17
N PHE A 208 -5.21 -20.06 2.42
CA PHE A 208 -5.29 -21.50 2.25
C PHE A 208 -4.08 -22.07 1.48
N ASP A 209 -3.68 -23.29 1.81
CA ASP A 209 -2.66 -24.09 1.12
C ASP A 209 -1.25 -23.45 1.06
N ASN A 210 -0.99 -22.42 1.88
CA ASN A 210 0.33 -21.79 1.95
C ASN A 210 0.74 -21.49 3.40
N PRO A 211 1.40 -22.43 4.10
CA PRO A 211 1.71 -22.33 5.53
C PRO A 211 2.73 -21.22 5.87
N ASP A 212 3.46 -20.71 4.89
CA ASP A 212 4.46 -19.65 5.09
C ASP A 212 3.86 -18.25 4.89
N LEU A 213 2.63 -18.15 4.37
CA LEU A 213 2.00 -16.89 4.02
C LEU A 213 1.36 -16.19 5.23
N ILE A 214 1.62 -14.90 5.37
CA ILE A 214 0.90 -13.99 6.24
C ILE A 214 0.02 -13.07 5.39
N VAL A 215 -1.28 -13.03 5.65
CA VAL A 215 -2.19 -12.10 5.00
C VAL A 215 -2.55 -10.99 5.99
N ALA A 216 -1.91 -9.84 5.87
CA ALA A 216 -2.24 -8.64 6.64
C ALA A 216 -3.48 -7.97 6.05
N CYS A 217 -4.60 -8.07 6.76
CA CYS A 217 -5.88 -7.53 6.31
C CYS A 217 -6.26 -6.31 7.15
N VAL A 218 -6.27 -5.13 6.52
CA VAL A 218 -6.77 -3.91 7.16
C VAL A 218 -8.29 -3.92 7.09
N VAL A 219 -8.91 -3.79 8.25
CA VAL A 219 -10.36 -3.68 8.41
C VAL A 219 -10.70 -2.24 8.80
N GLY A 220 -11.49 -1.55 8.00
CA GLY A 220 -11.99 -0.22 8.35
C GLY A 220 -13.02 -0.28 9.47
N ASP A 221 -13.15 0.80 10.24
CA ASP A 221 -14.12 0.89 11.33
C ASP A 221 -15.57 0.79 10.83
N GLY A 222 -15.91 1.47 9.76
CA GLY A 222 -17.22 1.34 9.11
C GLY A 222 -17.44 -0.06 8.49
N GLU A 223 -16.41 -0.65 7.91
CA GLU A 223 -16.45 -2.01 7.39
C GLU A 223 -16.68 -3.04 8.51
N ALA A 224 -16.08 -2.82 9.68
CA ALA A 224 -16.20 -3.72 10.84
C ALA A 224 -17.66 -3.89 11.33
N GLU A 225 -18.51 -2.92 11.06
CA GLU A 225 -19.94 -2.94 11.42
C GLU A 225 -20.82 -3.67 10.39
N THR A 226 -20.28 -4.07 9.25
CA THR A 226 -21.03 -4.78 8.22
C THR A 226 -21.31 -6.23 8.57
N GLY A 227 -22.45 -6.75 8.14
CA GLY A 227 -22.81 -8.16 8.33
C GLY A 227 -21.79 -9.12 7.70
N PRO A 228 -21.34 -8.89 6.45
CA PRO A 228 -20.33 -9.74 5.82
C PRO A 228 -19.03 -9.81 6.60
N LEU A 229 -18.52 -8.71 7.14
CA LEU A 229 -17.30 -8.76 7.95
C LEU A 229 -17.51 -9.47 9.28
N ALA A 230 -18.62 -9.18 9.96
CA ALA A 230 -18.94 -9.83 11.24
C ALA A 230 -18.99 -11.36 11.11
N THR A 231 -19.53 -11.86 10.01
CA THR A 231 -19.55 -13.31 9.72
C THR A 231 -18.19 -13.85 9.29
N SER A 232 -17.38 -13.03 8.62
CA SER A 232 -16.06 -13.45 8.11
C SER A 232 -15.06 -13.81 9.21
N TRP A 233 -15.24 -13.32 10.45
CA TRP A 233 -14.41 -13.73 11.61
C TRP A 233 -14.43 -15.22 11.86
N HIS A 234 -15.49 -15.91 11.45
CA HIS A 234 -15.56 -17.37 11.56
C HIS A 234 -14.60 -18.10 10.60
N GLY A 235 -14.06 -17.40 9.61
CA GLY A 235 -13.10 -17.95 8.65
C GLY A 235 -11.86 -18.55 9.27
N ASN A 236 -11.42 -18.03 10.43
CA ASN A 236 -10.25 -18.56 11.14
C ASN A 236 -10.41 -20.02 11.58
N LYS A 237 -11.63 -20.53 11.68
CA LYS A 237 -11.90 -21.93 12.04
C LYS A 237 -11.60 -22.90 10.92
N PHE A 238 -11.49 -22.42 9.69
CA PHE A 238 -11.22 -23.24 8.52
C PHE A 238 -9.73 -23.34 8.20
N LEU A 239 -8.90 -22.46 8.75
CA LEU A 239 -7.46 -22.50 8.57
C LEU A 239 -6.85 -23.62 9.45
N ASN A 240 -6.07 -24.49 8.80
CA ASN A 240 -5.27 -25.48 9.48
C ASN A 240 -3.83 -24.93 9.64
N PRO A 241 -3.34 -24.66 10.85
CA PRO A 241 -2.03 -24.04 11.07
C PRO A 241 -0.84 -24.90 10.61
N ALA A 242 -1.08 -26.14 10.20
CA ALA A 242 -0.04 -27.01 9.67
C ALA A 242 0.09 -26.92 8.14
N THR A 243 -0.95 -26.55 7.43
CA THR A 243 -1.01 -26.53 5.95
C THR A 243 -1.33 -25.17 5.36
N ASP A 244 -1.92 -24.30 6.16
CA ASP A 244 -2.40 -23.00 5.71
C ASP A 244 -1.60 -21.87 6.36
N GLY A 245 -1.65 -20.70 5.75
CA GLY A 245 -1.09 -19.47 6.26
C GLY A 245 -1.89 -18.89 7.43
N CYS A 246 -1.54 -17.67 7.80
CA CYS A 246 -2.26 -16.96 8.84
C CYS A 246 -2.78 -15.61 8.35
N VAL A 247 -3.91 -15.17 8.92
CA VAL A 247 -4.45 -13.83 8.69
C VAL A 247 -4.14 -12.96 9.89
N LEU A 248 -3.55 -11.78 9.63
CA LEU A 248 -3.32 -10.72 10.61
C LEU A 248 -4.34 -9.61 10.38
N PRO A 249 -5.49 -9.60 11.07
CA PRO A 249 -6.45 -8.52 10.94
C PRO A 249 -5.96 -7.29 11.70
N ILE A 250 -6.05 -6.13 11.05
CA ILE A 250 -5.62 -4.84 11.61
C ILE A 250 -6.81 -3.88 11.54
N LEU A 251 -7.38 -3.52 12.68
CA LEU A 251 -8.44 -2.52 12.72
C LEU A 251 -7.88 -1.12 12.49
N HIS A 252 -8.35 -0.48 11.43
CA HIS A 252 -8.03 0.91 11.11
C HIS A 252 -9.15 1.82 11.61
N LEU A 253 -8.95 2.36 12.80
CA LEU A 253 -9.90 3.25 13.45
C LEU A 253 -9.51 4.71 13.18
N ASN A 254 -10.12 5.32 12.17
CA ASN A 254 -9.84 6.71 11.79
C ASN A 254 -10.88 7.71 12.32
N GLY A 255 -11.92 7.23 12.99
CA GLY A 255 -12.98 8.05 13.57
C GLY A 255 -14.00 8.60 12.55
N TYR A 256 -13.99 8.10 11.33
CA TYR A 256 -14.93 8.44 10.26
C TYR A 256 -15.67 7.19 9.78
N LYS A 257 -16.97 7.34 9.68
CA LYS A 257 -17.89 6.30 9.16
C LYS A 257 -18.61 6.81 7.92
#